data_81c073f1d4fe8309e6cedda7039b1dfb
#
_entry.id   81c073f1d4fe8309e6cedda7039b1dfb
#
_cell.length_a   1.000
_cell.length_b   1.000
_cell.length_c   1.000
_cell.angle_alpha   90.00
_cell.angle_beta   90.00
_cell.angle_gamma   90.00
#
_symmetry.space_group_name_H-M   'P 1'
#
loop_
_entity.id
_entity.type
_entity.pdbx_description
1 polymer ?
#
loop_
_entity_poly.entity_id
_entity_poly.type
_entity_poly.pdbx_seq_one_letter_code
_entity_poly.pdbx_strand_id
1 'polypeptide(L)'
;MLQDDQAEKLEELLVLGEVHTGSGLNQELGLQRAGDTRWGFHFKTVRNFISLFSSIVHVLGVLAIEGSNYHERSMAKSLVDDIRSYDFVYMLHLMLKVLALTYDLNMALQKKDQDIISAMKLVGFAKRQLQDMRDSRWNSLLEDRLYFCVKHGIVIPEMDMNYARGKSKRKKSSVTYPYHLRVEVFYAIIDLQLSELNNRFNEMNTALLLGMASLSPDNSFVNYDKDGIMKLATSLSQMSLLIYA
;
A
#
# COMPACT_ATOMS: atom_id res chain seq x y z
N MET A 1 4.19 27.60 0.07
CA MET A 1 5.46 26.83 0.04
C MET A 1 5.35 25.54 -0.74
N LEU A 2 4.67 24.44 -0.27
CA LEU A 2 4.63 23.18 -1.02
C LEU A 2 3.87 23.31 -2.35
N GLN A 3 2.79 24.05 -2.36
CA GLN A 3 1.99 24.36 -3.55
C GLN A 3 2.74 25.30 -4.51
N ASP A 4 3.43 26.30 -3.97
CA ASP A 4 4.21 27.27 -4.76
C ASP A 4 5.41 26.56 -5.43
N ASP A 5 6.14 25.70 -4.69
CA ASP A 5 7.23 24.89 -5.22
C ASP A 5 6.75 23.89 -6.28
N GLN A 6 5.52 23.40 -6.12
CA GLN A 6 4.89 22.51 -7.08
C GLN A 6 4.50 23.24 -8.38
N ALA A 7 4.00 24.47 -8.28
CA ALA A 7 3.65 25.29 -9.42
C ALA A 7 4.90 25.68 -10.23
N GLU A 8 5.97 26.09 -9.56
CA GLU A 8 7.25 26.44 -10.18
C GLU A 8 7.87 25.26 -10.92
N LYS A 9 7.88 24.06 -10.30
CA LYS A 9 8.34 22.84 -10.97
C LYS A 9 7.47 22.40 -12.14
N LEU A 10 6.15 22.62 -12.04
CA LEU A 10 5.25 22.30 -13.14
C LEU A 10 5.51 23.23 -14.34
N GLU A 11 5.79 24.50 -14.08
CA GLU A 11 6.19 25.46 -15.15
C GLU A 11 7.52 25.05 -15.79
N GLU A 12 8.52 24.64 -14.99
CA GLU A 12 9.79 24.17 -15.53
C GLU A 12 9.62 22.91 -16.43
N LEU A 13 8.83 21.94 -15.97
CA LEU A 13 8.54 20.70 -16.73
C LEU A 13 7.72 20.95 -17.99
N LEU A 14 6.83 21.96 -17.98
CA LEU A 14 6.09 22.41 -19.16
C LEU A 14 6.99 23.07 -20.19
N VAL A 15 7.94 23.90 -19.75
CA VAL A 15 8.94 24.55 -20.61
C VAL A 15 9.87 23.49 -21.24
N LEU A 16 10.20 22.41 -20.51
CA LEU A 16 11.00 21.31 -21.01
C LEU A 16 10.23 20.32 -21.90
N GLY A 17 8.90 20.47 -22.02
CA GLY A 17 8.06 19.57 -22.84
C GLY A 17 7.87 18.16 -22.26
N GLU A 18 8.23 17.94 -21.02
CA GLU A 18 8.14 16.64 -20.34
C GLU A 18 6.73 16.33 -19.81
N VAL A 19 5.85 17.34 -19.71
CA VAL A 19 4.47 17.17 -19.24
C VAL A 19 3.49 17.80 -20.23
N HIS A 20 2.49 17.02 -20.67
CA HIS A 20 1.38 17.51 -21.48
C HIS A 20 0.20 17.85 -20.57
N THR A 21 -0.17 19.10 -20.49
CA THR A 21 -1.39 19.55 -19.80
C THR A 21 -2.61 19.20 -20.65
N GLY A 22 -3.30 18.11 -20.27
CA GLY A 22 -4.67 17.86 -20.73
C GLY A 22 -5.65 18.81 -20.03
N SER A 23 -6.59 19.39 -20.76
CA SER A 23 -7.65 20.23 -20.23
C SER A 23 -8.45 19.49 -19.14
N GLY A 24 -8.38 19.93 -17.89
CA GLY A 24 -9.19 19.43 -16.78
C GLY A 24 -8.42 18.89 -15.56
N LEU A 25 -7.10 18.92 -15.52
CA LEU A 25 -6.26 18.29 -14.48
C LEU A 25 -5.49 19.25 -13.56
N ASN A 26 -5.95 20.46 -13.37
CA ASN A 26 -5.42 21.33 -12.31
C ASN A 26 -5.99 20.94 -10.94
N GLN A 27 -5.95 19.67 -10.58
CA GLN A 27 -6.12 19.24 -9.19
C GLN A 27 -4.75 19.28 -8.53
N GLU A 28 -4.53 20.27 -7.69
CA GLU A 28 -3.37 20.38 -6.82
C GLU A 28 -3.18 19.07 -6.06
N LEU A 29 -2.02 18.43 -6.24
CA LEU A 29 -1.66 17.24 -5.50
C LEU A 29 -1.33 17.67 -4.07
N GLY A 30 -2.22 17.40 -3.12
CA GLY A 30 -2.02 17.68 -1.70
C GLY A 30 -1.63 16.43 -0.92
N LEU A 31 -0.81 16.62 0.13
CA LEU A 31 -0.64 15.60 1.16
C LEU A 31 -1.86 15.66 2.10
N GLN A 32 -2.68 14.64 2.07
CA GLN A 32 -3.82 14.51 2.97
C GLN A 32 -3.37 13.99 4.32
N ARG A 33 -3.96 14.51 5.42
CA ARG A 33 -3.69 13.98 6.76
C ARG A 33 -4.09 12.52 6.84
N ALA A 34 -3.25 11.68 7.44
CA ALA A 34 -3.48 10.24 7.65
C ALA A 34 -4.55 9.97 8.74
N GLY A 35 -5.61 10.78 8.81
CA GLY A 35 -6.66 10.68 9.83
C GLY A 35 -7.91 9.93 9.39
N ASP A 36 -8.01 9.51 8.13
CA ASP A 36 -9.17 8.77 7.65
C ASP A 36 -8.82 7.28 7.56
N THR A 37 -9.59 6.46 8.27
CA THR A 37 -9.40 5.00 8.38
C THR A 37 -9.69 4.24 7.09
N ARG A 38 -10.01 4.92 6.00
CA ARG A 38 -10.30 4.30 4.70
C ARG A 38 -9.01 3.94 3.97
N TRP A 39 -8.82 2.68 3.67
CA TRP A 39 -7.66 2.13 2.94
C TRP A 39 -7.31 2.88 1.66
N GLY A 40 -8.30 3.43 0.95
CA GLY A 40 -8.09 4.23 -0.25
C GLY A 40 -7.29 5.51 -0.03
N PHE A 41 -7.31 6.08 1.17
CA PHE A 41 -6.51 7.24 1.52
C PHE A 41 -5.03 6.94 1.59
N HIS A 42 -4.66 5.82 2.22
CA HIS A 42 -3.26 5.42 2.34
C HIS A 42 -2.59 5.23 0.99
N PHE A 43 -3.26 4.58 0.03
CA PHE A 43 -2.75 4.43 -1.33
C PHE A 43 -2.51 5.78 -2.00
N LYS A 44 -3.51 6.68 -1.96
CA LYS A 44 -3.41 8.02 -2.56
C LYS A 44 -2.30 8.83 -1.90
N THR A 45 -2.19 8.79 -0.57
CA THR A 45 -1.15 9.50 0.19
C THR A 45 0.25 9.02 -0.21
N VAL A 46 0.48 7.71 -0.26
CA VAL A 46 1.78 7.15 -0.67
C VAL A 46 2.11 7.51 -2.11
N ARG A 47 1.14 7.40 -3.03
CA ARG A 47 1.32 7.80 -4.43
C ARG A 47 1.66 9.29 -4.57
N ASN A 48 0.92 10.16 -3.89
CA ASN A 48 1.15 11.61 -3.93
C ASN A 48 2.51 11.95 -3.30
N PHE A 49 2.90 11.27 -2.22
CA PHE A 49 4.21 11.46 -1.60
C PHE A 49 5.35 11.17 -2.58
N ILE A 50 5.26 10.08 -3.35
CA ILE A 50 6.25 9.74 -4.38
C ILE A 50 6.29 10.82 -5.47
N SER A 51 5.14 11.28 -5.94
CA SER A 51 5.04 12.32 -6.97
C SER A 51 5.60 13.66 -6.51
N LEU A 52 5.42 14.00 -5.23
CA LEU A 52 5.86 15.25 -4.62
C LEU A 52 7.23 15.14 -3.93
N PHE A 53 7.92 14.02 -4.05
CA PHE A 53 9.11 13.72 -3.26
C PHE A 53 10.16 14.83 -3.31
N SER A 54 10.49 15.34 -4.50
CA SER A 54 11.46 16.43 -4.66
C SER A 54 11.01 17.72 -3.97
N SER A 55 9.73 18.10 -4.13
CA SER A 55 9.17 19.29 -3.51
C SER A 55 9.12 19.18 -1.99
N ILE A 56 8.79 18.00 -1.47
CA ILE A 56 8.82 17.73 -0.02
C ILE A 56 10.24 17.89 0.53
N VAL A 57 11.23 17.27 -0.13
CA VAL A 57 12.64 17.39 0.28
C VAL A 57 13.12 18.82 0.21
N HIS A 58 12.75 19.57 -0.84
CA HIS A 58 13.10 20.99 -0.99
C HIS A 58 12.52 21.83 0.16
N VAL A 59 11.21 21.76 0.37
CA VAL A 59 10.53 22.56 1.43
C VAL A 59 11.07 22.23 2.82
N LEU A 60 11.28 20.94 3.13
CA LEU A 60 11.89 20.54 4.40
C LEU A 60 13.35 21.01 4.50
N GLY A 61 14.10 21.02 3.40
CA GLY A 61 15.47 21.56 3.34
C GLY A 61 15.49 23.05 3.66
N VAL A 62 14.58 23.85 3.10
CA VAL A 62 14.43 25.27 3.42
C VAL A 62 14.07 25.46 4.91
N LEU A 63 13.09 24.71 5.42
CA LEU A 63 12.70 24.76 6.84
C LEU A 63 13.84 24.34 7.79
N ALA A 64 14.72 23.44 7.38
CA ALA A 64 15.88 23.03 8.17
C ALA A 64 16.93 24.17 8.32
N ILE A 65 16.93 25.14 7.39
CA ILE A 65 17.84 26.30 7.41
C ILE A 65 17.13 27.53 7.99
N GLU A 66 15.95 27.85 7.49
CA GLU A 66 15.22 29.11 7.71
C GLU A 66 14.10 29.00 8.74
N GLY A 67 13.83 27.83 9.31
CA GLY A 67 12.78 27.62 10.29
C GLY A 67 12.86 28.58 11.47
N SER A 68 11.72 28.98 12.00
CA SER A 68 11.56 30.07 12.97
C SER A 68 12.32 29.82 14.29
N ASN A 69 12.51 28.59 14.68
CA ASN A 69 13.18 28.22 15.92
C ASN A 69 14.06 26.96 15.75
N TYR A 70 14.92 26.71 16.74
CA TYR A 70 15.84 25.56 16.73
C TYR A 70 15.11 24.22 16.62
N HIS A 71 13.97 24.07 17.30
CA HIS A 71 13.19 22.84 17.30
C HIS A 71 12.66 22.52 15.89
N GLU A 72 12.08 23.52 15.22
CA GLU A 72 11.57 23.38 13.85
C GLU A 72 12.68 23.00 12.86
N ARG A 73 13.82 23.71 12.91
CA ARG A 73 14.97 23.39 12.06
C ARG A 73 15.52 21.98 12.31
N SER A 74 15.63 21.59 13.58
CA SER A 74 16.14 20.24 13.95
C SER A 74 15.16 19.14 13.50
N MET A 75 13.87 19.35 13.66
CA MET A 75 12.83 18.40 13.21
C MET A 75 12.81 18.29 11.69
N ALA A 76 12.84 19.40 10.96
CA ALA A 76 12.87 19.40 9.50
C ALA A 76 14.12 18.67 8.98
N LYS A 77 15.29 18.91 9.56
CA LYS A 77 16.50 18.19 9.22
C LYS A 77 16.38 16.68 9.46
N SER A 78 15.86 16.27 10.62
CA SER A 78 15.67 14.84 10.91
C SER A 78 14.71 14.20 9.90
N LEU A 79 13.63 14.88 9.52
CA LEU A 79 12.68 14.38 8.51
C LEU A 79 13.35 14.24 7.14
N VAL A 80 14.17 15.20 6.70
CA VAL A 80 14.91 15.10 5.45
C VAL A 80 15.83 13.88 5.47
N ASP A 81 16.58 13.68 6.55
CA ASP A 81 17.50 12.54 6.70
C ASP A 81 16.71 11.22 6.65
N ASP A 82 15.56 11.14 7.33
CA ASP A 82 14.72 9.94 7.39
C ASP A 82 14.11 9.61 6.00
N ILE A 83 13.49 10.59 5.32
CA ILE A 83 12.83 10.36 4.01
C ILE A 83 13.84 10.11 2.88
N ARG A 84 15.07 10.62 2.98
CA ARG A 84 16.17 10.34 2.05
C ARG A 84 16.93 9.06 2.39
N SER A 85 16.49 8.31 3.39
CA SER A 85 17.08 7.01 3.68
C SER A 85 16.62 5.96 2.67
N TYR A 86 17.51 5.02 2.35
CA TYR A 86 17.24 3.89 1.47
C TYR A 86 16.09 3.01 1.99
N ASP A 87 16.04 2.80 3.31
CA ASP A 87 15.01 2.00 3.98
C ASP A 87 13.62 2.63 3.83
N PHE A 88 13.54 3.95 3.97
CA PHE A 88 12.27 4.67 3.77
C PHE A 88 11.78 4.55 2.33
N VAL A 89 12.67 4.77 1.36
CA VAL A 89 12.31 4.64 -0.07
C VAL A 89 11.90 3.22 -0.42
N TYR A 90 12.57 2.23 0.16
CA TYR A 90 12.17 0.84 0.00
C TYR A 90 10.77 0.58 0.53
N MET A 91 10.50 1.00 1.77
CA MET A 91 9.17 0.86 2.38
C MET A 91 8.11 1.60 1.58
N LEU A 92 8.39 2.80 1.11
CA LEU A 92 7.48 3.62 0.32
C LEU A 92 7.04 2.90 -0.97
N HIS A 93 7.97 2.30 -1.71
CA HIS A 93 7.67 1.57 -2.95
C HIS A 93 6.97 0.23 -2.68
N LEU A 94 7.35 -0.48 -1.63
CA LEU A 94 6.67 -1.70 -1.22
C LEU A 94 5.21 -1.41 -0.85
N MET A 95 4.99 -0.38 -0.01
CA MET A 95 3.65 0.02 0.40
C MET A 95 2.82 0.51 -0.79
N LEU A 96 3.40 1.22 -1.76
CA LEU A 96 2.68 1.60 -2.97
C LEU A 96 2.12 0.37 -3.69
N LYS A 97 2.93 -0.68 -3.88
CA LYS A 97 2.51 -1.91 -4.60
C LYS A 97 1.46 -2.70 -3.81
N VAL A 98 1.64 -2.87 -2.51
CA VAL A 98 0.69 -3.60 -1.66
C VAL A 98 -0.63 -2.85 -1.53
N LEU A 99 -0.58 -1.53 -1.28
CA LEU A 99 -1.78 -0.71 -1.16
C LEU A 99 -2.53 -0.56 -2.49
N ALA A 100 -1.85 -0.61 -3.64
CA ALA A 100 -2.52 -0.62 -4.94
C ALA A 100 -3.45 -1.84 -5.07
N LEU A 101 -2.96 -3.04 -4.74
CA LEU A 101 -3.78 -4.27 -4.80
C LEU A 101 -4.99 -4.22 -3.86
N THR A 102 -4.80 -3.72 -2.64
CA THR A 102 -5.89 -3.59 -1.67
C THR A 102 -6.87 -2.47 -2.04
N TYR A 103 -6.38 -1.39 -2.65
CA TYR A 103 -7.21 -0.30 -3.15
C TYR A 103 -8.11 -0.75 -4.29
N ASP A 104 -7.57 -1.46 -5.28
CA ASP A 104 -8.32 -1.98 -6.41
C ASP A 104 -9.41 -2.97 -5.96
N LEU A 105 -9.07 -3.87 -5.02
CA LEU A 105 -10.03 -4.77 -4.40
C LEU A 105 -11.15 -3.98 -3.69
N ASN A 106 -10.79 -3.00 -2.87
CA ASN A 106 -11.76 -2.19 -2.12
C ASN A 106 -12.69 -1.41 -3.05
N MET A 107 -12.14 -0.79 -4.11
CA MET A 107 -12.93 -0.07 -5.11
C MET A 107 -13.89 -0.99 -5.87
N ALA A 108 -13.45 -2.21 -6.16
CA ALA A 108 -14.28 -3.21 -6.84
C ALA A 108 -15.41 -3.71 -5.93
N LEU A 109 -15.12 -3.96 -4.64
CA LEU A 109 -16.11 -4.42 -3.66
C LEU A 109 -17.15 -3.34 -3.27
N GLN A 110 -16.87 -2.06 -3.46
CA GLN A 110 -17.77 -0.95 -3.16
C GLN A 110 -18.76 -0.59 -4.29
N LYS A 111 -18.68 -1.27 -5.42
CA LYS A 111 -19.64 -1.03 -6.52
C LYS A 111 -21.05 -1.46 -6.10
N LYS A 112 -22.05 -0.64 -6.43
CA LYS A 112 -23.46 -0.89 -6.06
C LYS A 112 -24.02 -2.20 -6.64
N ASP A 113 -23.54 -2.56 -7.83
CA ASP A 113 -24.00 -3.74 -8.59
C ASP A 113 -23.09 -4.97 -8.34
N GLN A 114 -22.30 -4.95 -7.27
CA GLN A 114 -21.39 -6.04 -6.95
C GLN A 114 -22.14 -7.20 -6.31
N ASP A 115 -22.26 -8.30 -7.04
CA ASP A 115 -22.78 -9.55 -6.49
C ASP A 115 -21.71 -10.30 -5.64
N ILE A 116 -22.18 -11.16 -4.74
CA ILE A 116 -21.33 -11.89 -3.79
C ILE A 116 -20.36 -12.82 -4.52
N ILE A 117 -20.77 -13.47 -5.60
CA ILE A 117 -19.94 -14.43 -6.33
C ILE A 117 -18.78 -13.71 -7.00
N SER A 118 -19.07 -12.60 -7.67
CA SER A 118 -18.05 -11.75 -8.28
C SER A 118 -17.12 -11.14 -7.22
N ALA A 119 -17.66 -10.74 -6.07
CA ALA A 119 -16.84 -10.28 -4.94
C ALA A 119 -15.86 -11.35 -4.46
N MET A 120 -16.28 -12.61 -4.31
CA MET A 120 -15.42 -13.70 -3.87
C MET A 120 -14.34 -14.03 -4.93
N LYS A 121 -14.66 -13.93 -6.21
CA LYS A 121 -13.67 -14.07 -7.30
C LYS A 121 -12.60 -12.99 -7.23
N LEU A 122 -12.98 -11.73 -6.93
CA LEU A 122 -12.04 -10.60 -6.77
C LEU A 122 -11.12 -10.80 -5.55
N VAL A 123 -11.68 -11.27 -4.42
CA VAL A 123 -10.86 -11.63 -3.25
C VAL A 123 -9.85 -12.73 -3.60
N GLY A 124 -10.30 -13.79 -4.28
CA GLY A 124 -9.41 -14.86 -4.74
C GLY A 124 -8.32 -14.36 -5.70
N PHE A 125 -8.67 -13.42 -6.59
CA PHE A 125 -7.69 -12.79 -7.47
C PHE A 125 -6.65 -11.97 -6.67
N ALA A 126 -7.08 -11.15 -5.71
CA ALA A 126 -6.17 -10.36 -4.88
C ALA A 126 -5.21 -11.24 -4.07
N LYS A 127 -5.70 -12.35 -3.49
CA LYS A 127 -4.85 -13.33 -2.81
C LYS A 127 -3.78 -13.90 -3.73
N ARG A 128 -4.14 -14.28 -4.96
CA ARG A 128 -3.18 -14.80 -5.96
C ARG A 128 -2.17 -13.73 -6.37
N GLN A 129 -2.58 -12.47 -6.55
CA GLN A 129 -1.66 -11.38 -6.88
C GLN A 129 -0.64 -11.11 -5.75
N LEU A 130 -1.07 -11.17 -4.49
CA LEU A 130 -0.17 -11.04 -3.33
C LEU A 130 0.80 -12.24 -3.27
N GLN A 131 0.31 -13.46 -3.53
CA GLN A 131 1.17 -14.64 -3.55
C GLN A 131 2.19 -14.56 -4.70
N ASP A 132 1.78 -14.17 -5.91
CA ASP A 132 2.67 -13.93 -7.04
C ASP A 132 3.72 -12.86 -6.72
N MET A 133 3.30 -11.75 -6.08
CA MET A 133 4.22 -10.73 -5.62
C MET A 133 5.27 -11.31 -4.66
N ARG A 134 4.85 -12.13 -3.70
CA ARG A 134 5.72 -12.78 -2.73
C ARG A 134 6.77 -13.68 -3.40
N ASP A 135 6.33 -14.45 -4.38
CA ASP A 135 7.16 -15.52 -4.97
C ASP A 135 8.09 -15.00 -6.07
N SER A 136 7.65 -14.00 -6.85
CA SER A 136 8.32 -13.63 -8.10
C SER A 136 8.75 -12.16 -8.22
N ARG A 137 8.15 -11.23 -7.46
CA ARG A 137 8.33 -9.79 -7.74
C ARG A 137 9.37 -9.06 -6.89
N TRP A 138 10.16 -9.78 -6.13
CA TRP A 138 11.24 -9.18 -5.34
C TRP A 138 12.22 -8.37 -6.19
N ASN A 139 12.75 -8.96 -7.27
CA ASN A 139 13.76 -8.29 -8.11
C ASN A 139 13.22 -7.04 -8.79
N SER A 140 11.99 -7.11 -9.32
CA SER A 140 11.35 -5.95 -9.97
C SER A 140 11.13 -4.79 -8.98
N LEU A 141 10.82 -5.09 -7.72
CA LEU A 141 10.74 -4.06 -6.68
C LEU A 141 12.10 -3.40 -6.42
N LEU A 142 13.18 -4.16 -6.48
CA LEU A 142 14.54 -3.62 -6.33
C LEU A 142 14.92 -2.69 -7.49
N GLU A 143 14.57 -3.03 -8.72
CA GLU A 143 14.86 -2.24 -9.93
C GLU A 143 14.12 -0.90 -9.92
N ASP A 144 12.80 -0.90 -9.67
CA ASP A 144 11.99 0.32 -9.59
C ASP A 144 12.56 1.30 -8.56
N ARG A 145 12.96 0.79 -7.41
CA ARG A 145 13.55 1.59 -6.34
C ARG A 145 14.94 2.12 -6.72
N LEU A 146 15.76 1.32 -7.38
CA LEU A 146 17.10 1.72 -7.81
C LEU A 146 17.00 2.97 -8.71
N TYR A 147 16.10 2.94 -9.68
CA TYR A 147 15.84 4.09 -10.54
C TYR A 147 15.47 5.34 -9.73
N PHE A 148 14.57 5.19 -8.74
CA PHE A 148 14.16 6.31 -7.89
C PHE A 148 15.33 6.84 -7.04
N CYS A 149 16.12 5.96 -6.43
CA CYS A 149 17.28 6.37 -5.63
C CYS A 149 18.30 7.16 -6.46
N VAL A 150 18.61 6.69 -7.67
CA VAL A 150 19.53 7.39 -8.60
C VAL A 150 18.96 8.75 -8.98
N LYS A 151 17.67 8.82 -9.36
CA LYS A 151 17.00 10.07 -9.74
C LYS A 151 17.06 11.13 -8.63
N HIS A 152 16.95 10.73 -7.36
CA HIS A 152 16.88 11.65 -6.22
C HIS A 152 18.18 11.73 -5.41
N GLY A 153 19.27 11.14 -5.89
CA GLY A 153 20.58 11.19 -5.23
C GLY A 153 20.57 10.54 -3.84
N ILE A 154 19.84 9.45 -3.67
CA ILE A 154 19.74 8.70 -2.42
C ILE A 154 20.84 7.65 -2.39
N VAL A 155 21.62 7.62 -1.30
CA VAL A 155 22.72 6.68 -1.15
C VAL A 155 22.18 5.26 -1.01
N ILE A 156 22.66 4.38 -1.91
CA ILE A 156 22.32 2.95 -1.88
C ILE A 156 23.36 2.26 -1.00
N PRO A 157 22.95 1.55 0.06
CA PRO A 157 23.90 0.82 0.92
C PRO A 157 24.54 -0.35 0.17
N GLU A 158 25.73 -0.72 0.57
CA GLU A 158 26.38 -1.95 0.11
C GLU A 158 25.59 -3.16 0.62
N MET A 159 25.10 -3.97 -0.30
CA MET A 159 24.19 -5.10 0.04
C MET A 159 24.90 -6.21 0.83
N ASP A 160 26.24 -6.31 0.72
CA ASP A 160 27.01 -7.30 1.48
C ASP A 160 27.26 -6.91 2.94
N MET A 161 26.93 -5.67 3.31
CA MET A 161 27.09 -5.21 4.68
C MET A 161 25.97 -5.72 5.60
N ASN A 162 26.30 -5.87 6.87
CA ASN A 162 25.32 -6.19 7.89
C ASN A 162 24.38 -5.01 8.13
N TYR A 163 23.10 -5.29 8.20
CA TYR A 163 22.07 -4.30 8.50
C TYR A 163 22.20 -3.79 9.95
N ALA A 164 22.39 -2.49 10.10
CA ALA A 164 22.47 -1.86 11.43
C ALA A 164 21.08 -1.37 11.85
N ARG A 165 20.44 -2.05 12.79
CA ARG A 165 19.14 -1.63 13.35
C ARG A 165 19.31 -0.33 14.12
N GLY A 166 18.81 0.79 13.56
CA GLY A 166 18.78 2.10 14.20
C GLY A 166 20.14 2.83 14.23
N LYS A 167 20.15 4.01 14.88
CA LYS A 167 21.34 4.90 14.94
C LYS A 167 22.48 4.35 15.84
N SER A 168 22.24 3.27 16.59
CA SER A 168 23.24 2.71 17.51
C SER A 168 24.08 1.62 16.85
N LYS A 169 25.34 1.93 16.57
CA LYS A 169 26.35 1.00 16.03
C LYS A 169 26.81 -0.09 17.05
N ARG A 170 26.26 -0.11 18.25
CA ARG A 170 26.74 -1.00 19.33
C ARG A 170 26.26 -2.44 19.23
N LYS A 171 25.13 -2.73 18.59
CA LYS A 171 24.69 -4.10 18.30
C LYS A 171 24.95 -4.39 16.83
N LYS A 172 26.01 -5.13 16.52
CA LYS A 172 26.21 -5.71 15.21
C LYS A 172 25.09 -6.74 14.98
N SER A 173 24.17 -6.43 14.07
CA SER A 173 23.25 -7.42 13.54
C SER A 173 24.08 -8.41 12.70
N SER A 174 23.79 -9.71 12.84
CA SER A 174 24.37 -10.73 11.95
C SER A 174 23.58 -10.85 10.64
N VAL A 175 22.56 -10.00 10.46
CA VAL A 175 21.64 -10.02 9.33
C VAL A 175 22.14 -9.09 8.25
N THR A 176 22.25 -9.56 7.02
CA THR A 176 22.63 -8.75 5.85
C THR A 176 21.47 -7.86 5.40
N TYR A 177 21.78 -6.79 4.66
CA TYR A 177 20.76 -5.89 4.08
C TYR A 177 19.70 -6.63 3.25
N PRO A 178 20.06 -7.51 2.29
CA PRO A 178 19.10 -8.26 1.50
C PRO A 178 18.20 -9.16 2.33
N TYR A 179 18.75 -9.80 3.35
CA TYR A 179 17.96 -10.65 4.24
C TYR A 179 16.93 -9.81 5.00
N HIS A 180 17.35 -8.69 5.61
CA HIS A 180 16.47 -7.77 6.31
C HIS A 180 15.32 -7.30 5.40
N LEU A 181 15.65 -6.74 4.24
CA LEU A 181 14.65 -6.19 3.32
C LEU A 181 13.71 -7.26 2.75
N ARG A 182 14.25 -8.45 2.44
CA ARG A 182 13.47 -9.52 1.82
C ARG A 182 12.65 -10.31 2.83
N VAL A 183 13.27 -10.72 3.94
CA VAL A 183 12.64 -11.65 4.88
C VAL A 183 11.89 -10.90 5.97
N GLU A 184 12.55 -9.93 6.63
CA GLU A 184 11.97 -9.24 7.77
C GLU A 184 10.98 -8.13 7.37
N VAL A 185 11.04 -7.64 6.11
CA VAL A 185 10.14 -6.58 5.63
C VAL A 185 9.21 -7.08 4.53
N PHE A 186 9.75 -7.48 3.38
CA PHE A 186 8.93 -7.82 2.20
C PHE A 186 8.01 -9.01 2.47
N TYR A 187 8.56 -10.14 2.89
CA TYR A 187 7.73 -11.31 3.19
C TYR A 187 6.79 -11.05 4.36
N ALA A 188 7.27 -10.41 5.44
CA ALA A 188 6.44 -10.14 6.61
C ALA A 188 5.20 -9.29 6.27
N ILE A 189 5.35 -8.24 5.43
CA ILE A 189 4.23 -7.39 5.03
C ILE A 189 3.23 -8.15 4.15
N ILE A 190 3.73 -8.91 3.16
CA ILE A 190 2.84 -9.66 2.25
C ILE A 190 2.14 -10.79 3.00
N ASP A 191 2.87 -11.53 3.85
CA ASP A 191 2.31 -12.62 4.66
C ASP A 191 1.24 -12.09 5.63
N LEU A 192 1.44 -10.91 6.22
CA LEU A 192 0.43 -10.25 7.04
C LEU A 192 -0.83 -9.94 6.24
N GLN A 193 -0.71 -9.37 5.04
CA GLN A 193 -1.87 -9.08 4.17
C GLN A 193 -2.59 -10.35 3.72
N LEU A 194 -1.86 -11.39 3.35
CA LEU A 194 -2.43 -12.69 3.00
C LEU A 194 -3.16 -13.32 4.20
N SER A 195 -2.56 -13.25 5.39
CA SER A 195 -3.17 -13.74 6.64
C SER A 195 -4.48 -13.01 6.93
N GLU A 196 -4.50 -11.68 6.83
CA GLU A 196 -5.71 -10.87 7.04
C GLU A 196 -6.83 -11.23 6.03
N LEU A 197 -6.49 -11.36 4.74
CA LEU A 197 -7.45 -11.77 3.72
C LEU A 197 -7.93 -13.22 3.94
N ASN A 198 -7.06 -14.13 4.40
CA ASN A 198 -7.43 -15.51 4.69
C ASN A 198 -8.31 -15.62 5.93
N ASN A 199 -8.05 -14.82 6.97
CA ASN A 199 -8.87 -14.80 8.18
C ASN A 199 -10.29 -14.26 7.90
N ARG A 200 -10.38 -13.16 7.13
CA ARG A 200 -11.68 -12.55 6.79
C ARG A 200 -12.48 -13.39 5.80
N PHE A 201 -11.82 -13.97 4.82
CA PHE A 201 -12.40 -14.76 3.73
C PHE A 201 -11.83 -16.18 3.77
N ASN A 202 -11.98 -16.84 4.91
CA ASN A 202 -11.65 -18.25 5.06
C ASN A 202 -12.67 -19.13 4.32
N GLU A 203 -12.43 -20.42 4.25
CA GLU A 203 -13.28 -21.38 3.54
C GLU A 203 -14.71 -21.36 4.06
N MET A 204 -14.89 -21.32 5.39
CA MET A 204 -16.21 -21.30 6.01
C MET A 204 -16.98 -20.00 5.68
N ASN A 205 -16.37 -18.82 5.87
CA ASN A 205 -17.01 -17.54 5.56
C ASN A 205 -17.34 -17.43 4.07
N THR A 206 -16.44 -17.92 3.22
CA THR A 206 -16.67 -17.94 1.76
C THR A 206 -17.83 -18.87 1.41
N ALA A 207 -17.93 -20.06 2.00
CA ALA A 207 -19.04 -20.98 1.78
C ALA A 207 -20.37 -20.39 2.25
N LEU A 208 -20.40 -19.70 3.40
CA LEU A 208 -21.60 -19.01 3.89
C LEU A 208 -22.04 -17.89 2.93
N LEU A 209 -21.12 -17.06 2.48
CA LEU A 209 -21.40 -15.98 1.53
C LEU A 209 -21.92 -16.51 0.18
N LEU A 210 -21.34 -17.59 -0.33
CA LEU A 210 -21.81 -18.24 -1.56
C LEU A 210 -23.19 -18.89 -1.36
N GLY A 211 -23.44 -19.51 -0.21
CA GLY A 211 -24.78 -20.04 0.14
C GLY A 211 -25.83 -18.93 0.22
N MET A 212 -25.48 -17.75 0.74
CA MET A 212 -26.36 -16.57 0.71
C MET A 212 -26.62 -16.07 -0.71
N ALA A 213 -25.62 -16.07 -1.57
CA ALA A 213 -25.78 -15.66 -2.97
C ALA A 213 -26.75 -16.58 -3.74
N SER A 214 -26.82 -17.87 -3.36
CA SER A 214 -27.73 -18.85 -3.94
C SER A 214 -29.22 -18.58 -3.61
N LEU A 215 -29.51 -17.74 -2.60
CA LEU A 215 -30.86 -17.30 -2.23
C LEU A 215 -31.28 -16.03 -2.97
N SER A 216 -30.39 -15.38 -3.74
CA SER A 216 -30.76 -14.18 -4.49
C SER A 216 -31.74 -14.51 -5.64
N PRO A 217 -32.86 -13.80 -5.75
CA PRO A 217 -33.80 -13.98 -6.85
C PRO A 217 -33.35 -13.36 -8.16
N ASP A 218 -32.23 -12.67 -8.16
CA ASP A 218 -31.70 -11.95 -9.31
C ASP A 218 -31.45 -12.87 -10.51
N ASN A 219 -31.78 -12.40 -11.70
CA ASN A 219 -31.65 -13.14 -12.95
C ASN A 219 -32.31 -14.56 -12.89
N SER A 220 -33.49 -14.66 -12.30
CA SER A 220 -34.26 -15.91 -12.21
C SER A 220 -33.50 -17.02 -11.45
N PHE A 221 -32.87 -16.66 -10.33
CA PHE A 221 -32.10 -17.59 -9.50
C PHE A 221 -30.93 -18.27 -10.24
N VAL A 222 -30.26 -17.54 -11.12
CA VAL A 222 -29.12 -18.06 -11.91
C VAL A 222 -28.02 -18.67 -11.03
N ASN A 223 -27.89 -18.22 -9.80
CA ASN A 223 -26.88 -18.67 -8.83
C ASN A 223 -27.42 -19.75 -7.87
N TYR A 224 -28.60 -20.34 -8.14
CA TYR A 224 -29.17 -21.35 -7.27
C TYR A 224 -28.25 -22.58 -7.12
N ASP A 225 -27.86 -22.85 -5.89
CA ASP A 225 -27.06 -24.01 -5.49
C ASP A 225 -27.69 -24.64 -4.24
N LYS A 226 -28.34 -25.80 -4.42
CA LYS A 226 -29.01 -26.54 -3.35
C LYS A 226 -28.03 -26.94 -2.25
N ASP A 227 -26.82 -27.40 -2.61
CA ASP A 227 -25.82 -27.87 -1.67
C ASP A 227 -25.23 -26.72 -0.87
N GLY A 228 -25.02 -25.55 -1.49
CA GLY A 228 -24.64 -24.31 -0.82
C GLY A 228 -25.68 -23.85 0.19
N ILE A 229 -26.97 -23.91 -0.14
CA ILE A 229 -28.07 -23.58 0.77
C ILE A 229 -28.15 -24.56 1.94
N MET A 230 -27.97 -25.84 1.72
CA MET A 230 -27.96 -26.85 2.80
C MET A 230 -26.79 -26.64 3.75
N LYS A 231 -25.60 -26.32 3.25
CA LYS A 231 -24.44 -25.96 4.08
C LYS A 231 -24.71 -24.71 4.91
N LEU A 232 -25.31 -23.68 4.32
CA LEU A 232 -25.69 -22.47 5.02
C LEU A 232 -26.66 -22.78 6.16
N ALA A 233 -27.72 -23.54 5.92
CA ALA A 233 -28.71 -23.93 6.93
C ALA A 233 -28.08 -24.71 8.08
N THR A 234 -27.20 -25.69 7.77
CA THR A 234 -26.48 -26.47 8.79
C THR A 234 -25.58 -25.58 9.65
N SER A 235 -24.84 -24.68 9.04
CA SER A 235 -23.95 -23.77 9.78
C SER A 235 -24.71 -22.80 10.67
N LEU A 236 -25.85 -22.26 10.20
CA LEU A 236 -26.71 -21.39 11.01
C LEU A 236 -27.34 -22.12 12.20
N SER A 237 -27.77 -23.38 12.02
CA SER A 237 -28.30 -24.18 13.12
C SER A 237 -27.25 -24.49 14.19
N GLN A 238 -26.01 -24.77 13.78
CA GLN A 238 -24.88 -24.99 14.74
C GLN A 238 -24.54 -23.71 15.51
N MET A 239 -24.53 -22.55 14.85
CA MET A 239 -24.31 -21.26 15.53
C MET A 239 -25.43 -20.94 16.52
N SER A 240 -26.67 -21.25 16.18
CA SER A 240 -27.82 -21.06 17.07
C SER A 240 -27.69 -21.91 18.36
N LEU A 241 -27.25 -23.15 18.25
CA LEU A 241 -27.04 -24.03 19.40
C LEU A 241 -25.92 -23.53 20.33
N LEU A 242 -24.89 -22.85 19.81
CA LEU A 242 -23.79 -22.28 20.61
C LEU A 242 -24.19 -20.99 21.35
N ILE A 243 -25.21 -20.27 20.89
CA ILE A 243 -25.69 -19.03 21.53
C ILE A 243 -26.61 -19.35 22.73
N TYR A 244 -27.27 -20.51 22.71
CA TYR A 244 -28.24 -20.91 23.77
C TYR A 244 -27.67 -21.97 24.75
N ALA A 245 -26.40 -22.33 24.61
CA ALA A 245 -25.67 -23.20 25.54
C ALA A 245 -24.77 -22.37 26.49
#